data_8289f60156ea73c371b2d1a8717775f0
#
_entry.id   8289f60156ea73c371b2d1a8717775f0
#
_cell.length_a   1.000
_cell.length_b   1.000
_cell.length_c   1.000
_cell.angle_alpha   90.00
_cell.angle_beta   90.00
_cell.angle_gamma   90.00
#
_symmetry.space_group_name_H-M   'P 1'
#
loop_
_entity.id
_entity.type
_entity.pdbx_description
1 polymer ?
#
loop_
_entity_poly.entity_id
_entity_poly.type
_entity_poly.pdbx_seq_one_letter_code
_entity_poly.pdbx_strand_id
1 'polypeptide(L)'
;MRRDVNKIHAALAFFQCGFLYFSCIWLYNSGMDLFDYQNNLETMAPLAERMRPRSLDEFIGQSKIVGQGSLLRRAIAADRLGSCIFYGPPGTGKTTLAHIIAMNTNANFVKLNAVTSGVADAKKVIEEAKDLLRMYGKRTYLLLDECHRWNKAQSDSVLQAIEQGYIIFIGSTTENPYASMTRAIVSRCRVFEFSRLTDADIERGLRHALADKERGLGNMNLEVADDAIKHLAWAAGGDLRTALNALELAAITTHADPDGVVRVDKTVAEQSIQRKALGFDESMYYDIISAFIKSMRGSDSNAAVYWAERLIEAGADPMLIARRAVIHAAEDVGLADPNALVVAVSAMHAFEKIGLPEGRIPLTEAIIYVAEAPKSNSVVVALGGAEDAVKKIKHESVPVYLRDPNYKTEKVGGYKYPHDYGGWVEQQYLPDEIKDAVFYKPTNHGFEQVIRQRQAERKHKSTKK
;
A
#
# COMPACT_ATOMS: atom_id res chain seq x y z
N MET A 1 -41.84 -29.94 -31.27
CA MET A 1 -41.03 -29.26 -30.24
C MET A 1 -40.17 -30.16 -29.32
N ARG A 2 -40.49 -31.44 -29.07
CA ARG A 2 -39.65 -32.34 -28.25
C ARG A 2 -38.56 -33.10 -29.04
N ARG A 3 -38.58 -33.09 -30.38
CA ARG A 3 -37.57 -33.78 -31.23
C ARG A 3 -36.32 -32.93 -31.51
N ASP A 4 -36.37 -31.60 -31.36
CA ASP A 4 -35.25 -30.73 -31.68
C ASP A 4 -34.31 -30.50 -30.49
N VAL A 5 -34.81 -30.60 -29.25
CA VAL A 5 -33.96 -30.50 -28.03
C VAL A 5 -32.97 -31.66 -27.92
N ASN A 6 -33.38 -32.89 -28.30
CA ASN A 6 -32.48 -34.05 -28.27
C ASN A 6 -31.38 -34.02 -29.35
N LYS A 7 -31.61 -33.31 -30.47
CA LYS A 7 -30.58 -33.10 -31.49
C LYS A 7 -29.54 -32.07 -31.07
N ILE A 8 -29.96 -31.04 -30.32
CA ILE A 8 -29.04 -30.03 -29.78
C ILE A 8 -28.14 -30.62 -28.68
N HIS A 9 -28.70 -31.44 -27.79
CA HIS A 9 -27.89 -32.16 -26.77
C HIS A 9 -26.94 -33.20 -27.38
N ALA A 10 -27.31 -33.90 -28.43
CA ALA A 10 -26.43 -34.81 -29.14
C ALA A 10 -25.32 -34.05 -29.91
N ALA A 11 -25.60 -32.87 -30.48
CA ALA A 11 -24.61 -32.05 -31.16
C ALA A 11 -23.60 -31.42 -30.17
N LEU A 12 -24.06 -31.00 -28.99
CA LEU A 12 -23.19 -30.44 -27.92
C LEU A 12 -22.30 -31.55 -27.31
N ALA A 13 -22.80 -32.74 -27.11
CA ALA A 13 -21.98 -33.89 -26.68
C ALA A 13 -20.95 -34.31 -27.75
N PHE A 14 -21.29 -34.20 -29.03
CA PHE A 14 -20.35 -34.48 -30.14
C PHE A 14 -19.28 -33.38 -30.26
N PHE A 15 -19.62 -32.11 -29.98
CA PHE A 15 -18.65 -31.04 -29.97
C PHE A 15 -17.67 -31.10 -28.80
N GLN A 16 -18.13 -31.47 -27.61
CA GLN A 16 -17.26 -31.67 -26.44
C GLN A 16 -16.35 -32.92 -26.61
N CYS A 17 -16.87 -34.05 -27.15
CA CYS A 17 -16.05 -35.21 -27.49
C CYS A 17 -15.09 -34.95 -28.65
N GLY A 18 -15.48 -34.16 -29.66
CA GLY A 18 -14.63 -33.79 -30.78
C GLY A 18 -13.42 -32.92 -30.38
N PHE A 19 -13.61 -31.98 -29.45
CA PHE A 19 -12.52 -31.15 -28.94
C PHE A 19 -11.51 -31.95 -28.09
N LEU A 20 -12.00 -32.84 -27.24
CA LEU A 20 -11.16 -33.79 -26.49
C LEU A 20 -10.44 -34.79 -27.42
N TYR A 21 -11.10 -35.25 -28.49
CA TYR A 21 -10.51 -36.16 -29.45
C TYR A 21 -9.43 -35.47 -30.31
N PHE A 22 -9.65 -34.22 -30.74
CA PHE A 22 -8.65 -33.45 -31.46
C PHE A 22 -7.46 -33.10 -30.56
N SER A 23 -7.70 -32.76 -29.30
CA SER A 23 -6.62 -32.49 -28.33
C SER A 23 -5.81 -33.74 -28.03
N CYS A 24 -6.46 -34.93 -27.91
CA CYS A 24 -5.77 -36.22 -27.72
C CYS A 24 -4.99 -36.63 -28.96
N ILE A 25 -5.52 -36.42 -30.19
CA ILE A 25 -4.82 -36.76 -31.43
C ILE A 25 -3.64 -35.81 -31.67
N TRP A 26 -3.75 -34.52 -31.31
CA TRP A 26 -2.66 -33.60 -31.42
C TRP A 26 -1.56 -33.90 -30.40
N LEU A 27 -1.92 -34.26 -29.16
CA LEU A 27 -0.98 -34.70 -28.12
C LEU A 27 -0.30 -36.03 -28.50
N TYR A 28 -1.03 -36.98 -29.12
CA TYR A 28 -0.48 -38.27 -29.57
C TYR A 28 0.52 -38.11 -30.75
N ASN A 29 0.29 -37.14 -31.64
CA ASN A 29 1.19 -36.82 -32.75
C ASN A 29 2.38 -35.93 -32.36
N SER A 30 2.31 -35.24 -31.23
CA SER A 30 3.41 -34.36 -30.75
C SER A 30 4.39 -35.08 -29.83
N GLY A 31 4.10 -36.34 -29.43
CA GLY A 31 4.96 -37.11 -28.49
C GLY A 31 5.06 -36.49 -27.10
N MET A 32 4.17 -35.52 -26.76
CA MET A 32 4.11 -34.90 -25.43
C MET A 32 3.19 -35.72 -24.52
N ASP A 33 3.68 -36.08 -23.34
CA ASP A 33 2.87 -36.66 -22.26
C ASP A 33 2.00 -35.58 -21.61
N LEU A 34 0.89 -36.01 -20.99
CA LEU A 34 -0.02 -35.11 -20.24
C LEU A 34 0.73 -34.34 -19.13
N PHE A 35 1.78 -34.94 -18.58
CA PHE A 35 2.68 -34.32 -17.63
C PHE A 35 3.57 -33.24 -18.27
N ASP A 36 3.99 -33.40 -19.52
CA ASP A 36 4.75 -32.40 -20.28
C ASP A 36 3.88 -31.17 -20.61
N TYR A 37 2.56 -31.37 -20.81
CA TYR A 37 1.63 -30.28 -21.03
C TYR A 37 1.39 -29.47 -19.76
N GLN A 38 1.30 -30.10 -18.60
CA GLN A 38 1.23 -29.38 -17.29
C GLN A 38 2.52 -28.64 -16.98
N ASN A 39 3.67 -29.25 -17.22
CA ASN A 39 4.98 -28.62 -17.05
C ASN A 39 5.16 -27.42 -18.00
N ASN A 40 4.67 -27.51 -19.24
CA ASN A 40 4.69 -26.39 -20.19
C ASN A 40 3.75 -25.26 -19.79
N LEU A 41 2.60 -25.54 -19.16
CA LEU A 41 1.71 -24.48 -18.63
C LEU A 41 2.33 -23.76 -17.42
N GLU A 42 3.06 -24.48 -16.57
CA GLU A 42 3.78 -23.85 -15.45
C GLU A 42 4.96 -22.99 -15.95
N THR A 43 5.64 -23.40 -17.01
CA THR A 43 6.73 -22.59 -17.62
C THR A 43 6.22 -21.39 -18.41
N MET A 44 4.97 -21.38 -18.85
CA MET A 44 4.32 -20.24 -19.50
C MET A 44 3.88 -19.13 -18.53
N ALA A 45 3.80 -19.44 -17.23
CA ALA A 45 3.45 -18.41 -16.22
C ALA A 45 4.59 -17.39 -16.08
N PRO A 46 4.29 -16.09 -15.87
CA PRO A 46 5.31 -15.07 -15.63
C PRO A 46 6.25 -15.46 -14.49
N LEU A 47 7.52 -15.08 -14.58
CA LEU A 47 8.55 -15.38 -13.58
C LEU A 47 8.11 -14.96 -12.16
N ALA A 48 7.47 -13.81 -12.03
CA ALA A 48 6.94 -13.34 -10.76
C ALA A 48 5.90 -14.27 -10.14
N GLU A 49 5.16 -15.02 -10.95
CA GLU A 49 4.19 -16.03 -10.47
C GLU A 49 4.89 -17.35 -10.11
N ARG A 50 5.81 -17.82 -10.96
CA ARG A 50 6.60 -19.04 -10.73
C ARG A 50 7.47 -18.94 -9.48
N MET A 51 8.05 -17.75 -9.23
CA MET A 51 8.91 -17.45 -8.08
C MET A 51 8.15 -17.10 -6.81
N ARG A 52 6.83 -17.31 -6.75
CA ARG A 52 6.08 -17.10 -5.50
C ARG A 52 6.64 -17.99 -4.40
N PRO A 53 6.99 -17.41 -3.22
CA PRO A 53 7.37 -18.18 -2.05
C PRO A 53 6.33 -19.24 -1.69
N ARG A 54 6.80 -20.46 -1.44
CA ARG A 54 5.97 -21.61 -1.03
C ARG A 54 5.98 -21.81 0.49
N SER A 55 6.91 -21.18 1.19
CA SER A 55 7.05 -21.24 2.64
C SER A 55 7.33 -19.87 3.25
N LEU A 56 7.19 -19.75 4.58
CA LEU A 56 7.55 -18.53 5.31
C LEU A 56 9.07 -18.28 5.30
N ASP A 57 9.88 -19.29 5.08
CA ASP A 57 11.34 -19.16 5.04
C ASP A 57 11.84 -18.61 3.70
N GLU A 58 11.09 -18.88 2.63
CA GLU A 58 11.32 -18.27 1.32
C GLU A 58 10.81 -16.83 1.23
N PHE A 59 10.00 -16.39 2.22
CA PHE A 59 9.35 -15.09 2.15
C PHE A 59 10.35 -13.96 2.33
N ILE A 60 10.41 -13.06 1.35
CA ILE A 60 11.38 -11.97 1.31
C ILE A 60 10.83 -10.72 2.00
N GLY A 61 11.64 -10.12 2.86
CA GLY A 61 11.28 -8.89 3.58
C GLY A 61 10.25 -9.12 4.70
N GLN A 62 9.56 -8.05 5.10
CA GLN A 62 8.49 -8.05 6.11
C GLN A 62 8.89 -8.68 7.45
N SER A 63 10.12 -8.53 7.89
CA SER A 63 10.66 -9.16 9.11
C SER A 63 9.85 -8.86 10.37
N LYS A 64 9.20 -7.69 10.45
CA LYS A 64 8.32 -7.31 11.55
C LYS A 64 7.04 -8.16 11.61
N ILE A 65 6.56 -8.65 10.46
CA ILE A 65 5.29 -9.40 10.34
C ILE A 65 5.56 -10.91 10.37
N VAL A 66 6.51 -11.40 9.55
CA VAL A 66 6.78 -12.83 9.34
C VAL A 66 8.12 -13.31 9.91
N GLY A 67 8.91 -12.42 10.52
CA GLY A 67 10.19 -12.78 11.13
C GLY A 67 10.05 -13.81 12.25
N GLN A 68 11.17 -14.45 12.63
CA GLN A 68 11.18 -15.43 13.72
C GLN A 68 10.62 -14.80 15.00
N GLY A 69 9.71 -15.53 15.67
CA GLY A 69 9.06 -15.05 16.90
C GLY A 69 7.92 -14.03 16.70
N SER A 70 7.65 -13.59 15.48
CA SER A 70 6.51 -12.67 15.20
C SER A 70 5.16 -13.31 15.54
N LEU A 71 4.18 -12.48 15.86
CA LEU A 71 2.83 -12.93 16.20
C LEU A 71 2.21 -13.77 15.06
N LEU A 72 2.32 -13.28 13.83
CA LEU A 72 1.72 -13.94 12.69
C LEU A 72 2.36 -15.31 12.43
N ARG A 73 3.70 -15.40 12.47
CA ARG A 73 4.41 -16.67 12.28
C ARG A 73 4.02 -17.69 13.34
N ARG A 74 3.92 -17.30 14.61
CA ARG A 74 3.46 -18.18 15.70
C ARG A 74 2.02 -18.61 15.53
N ALA A 75 1.13 -17.72 15.08
CA ALA A 75 -0.27 -18.03 14.85
C ALA A 75 -0.46 -19.02 13.68
N ILE A 76 0.34 -18.89 12.61
CA ILE A 76 0.35 -19.84 11.49
C ILE A 76 0.86 -21.21 11.96
N ALA A 77 2.00 -21.25 12.64
CA ALA A 77 2.58 -22.50 13.13
C ALA A 77 1.64 -23.26 14.12
N ALA A 78 0.86 -22.53 14.89
CA ALA A 78 -0.13 -23.12 15.82
C ALA A 78 -1.48 -23.45 15.18
N ASP A 79 -1.67 -23.21 13.86
CA ASP A 79 -2.97 -23.25 13.16
C ASP A 79 -4.09 -22.48 13.90
N ARG A 80 -3.77 -21.31 14.45
CA ARG A 80 -4.65 -20.46 15.24
C ARG A 80 -4.77 -19.04 14.70
N LEU A 81 -4.53 -18.86 13.41
CA LEU A 81 -4.74 -17.57 12.75
C LEU A 81 -6.24 -17.27 12.69
N GLY A 82 -6.63 -16.12 13.25
CA GLY A 82 -7.97 -15.53 13.09
C GLY A 82 -8.03 -14.62 11.87
N SER A 83 -9.20 -14.02 11.66
CA SER A 83 -9.42 -13.08 10.56
C SER A 83 -8.44 -11.91 10.62
N CYS A 84 -7.90 -11.54 9.45
CA CYS A 84 -6.89 -10.50 9.34
C CYS A 84 -7.02 -9.70 8.03
N ILE A 85 -6.39 -8.53 8.00
CA ILE A 85 -6.28 -7.67 6.83
C ILE A 85 -4.81 -7.37 6.61
N PHE A 86 -4.32 -7.64 5.40
CA PHE A 86 -2.99 -7.29 4.92
C PHE A 86 -3.10 -6.04 4.08
N TYR A 87 -2.49 -4.92 4.50
CA TYR A 87 -2.51 -3.70 3.71
C TYR A 87 -1.11 -3.14 3.48
N GLY A 88 -0.93 -2.41 2.40
CA GLY A 88 0.34 -1.80 2.03
C GLY A 88 0.59 -1.79 0.52
N PRO A 89 1.75 -1.30 0.07
CA PRO A 89 2.06 -1.12 -1.35
C PRO A 89 1.94 -2.40 -2.19
N PRO A 90 1.75 -2.30 -3.51
CA PRO A 90 1.74 -3.46 -4.40
C PRO A 90 3.10 -4.20 -4.39
N GLY A 91 3.12 -5.46 -4.82
CA GLY A 91 4.34 -6.27 -4.94
C GLY A 91 5.07 -6.63 -3.64
N THR A 92 4.49 -6.33 -2.46
CA THR A 92 5.10 -6.57 -1.13
C THR A 92 4.79 -7.95 -0.53
N GLY A 93 4.03 -8.80 -1.25
CA GLY A 93 3.78 -10.20 -0.86
C GLY A 93 2.47 -10.47 -0.12
N LYS A 94 1.51 -9.52 -0.02
CA LYS A 94 0.24 -9.69 0.71
C LYS A 94 -0.53 -10.95 0.29
N THR A 95 -0.84 -11.08 -1.00
CA THR A 95 -1.57 -12.23 -1.56
C THR A 95 -0.73 -13.51 -1.46
N THR A 96 0.59 -13.42 -1.61
CA THR A 96 1.52 -14.54 -1.44
C THR A 96 1.49 -15.09 -0.03
N LEU A 97 1.52 -14.22 1.00
CA LEU A 97 1.43 -14.65 2.39
C LEU A 97 0.10 -15.37 2.68
N ALA A 98 -1.01 -14.91 2.11
CA ALA A 98 -2.30 -15.58 2.24
C ALA A 98 -2.26 -17.00 1.63
N HIS A 99 -1.59 -17.19 0.50
CA HIS A 99 -1.38 -18.52 -0.09
C HIS A 99 -0.50 -19.42 0.78
N ILE A 100 0.59 -18.90 1.33
CA ILE A 100 1.45 -19.64 2.28
C ILE A 100 0.64 -20.10 3.50
N ILE A 101 -0.21 -19.25 4.04
CA ILE A 101 -1.11 -19.59 5.15
C ILE A 101 -2.00 -20.76 4.75
N ALA A 102 -2.59 -20.70 3.56
CA ALA A 102 -3.44 -21.76 3.04
C ALA A 102 -2.72 -23.11 2.95
N MET A 103 -1.49 -23.11 2.44
CA MET A 103 -0.69 -24.33 2.27
C MET A 103 -0.21 -24.92 3.61
N ASN A 104 -0.03 -24.10 4.63
CA ASN A 104 0.45 -24.52 5.95
C ASN A 104 -0.69 -24.85 6.93
N THR A 105 -1.94 -24.79 6.49
CA THR A 105 -3.11 -25.10 7.32
C THR A 105 -3.90 -26.25 6.69
N ASN A 106 -4.56 -27.06 7.52
CA ASN A 106 -5.43 -28.15 7.03
C ASN A 106 -6.85 -27.63 6.71
N ALA A 107 -6.96 -26.38 6.28
CA ALA A 107 -8.22 -25.70 6.00
C ALA A 107 -8.55 -25.71 4.50
N ASN A 108 -9.81 -25.46 4.17
CA ASN A 108 -10.21 -25.12 2.81
C ASN A 108 -9.80 -23.67 2.51
N PHE A 109 -9.38 -23.39 1.29
CA PHE A 109 -8.95 -22.06 0.87
C PHE A 109 -9.72 -21.62 -0.37
N VAL A 110 -10.39 -20.49 -0.27
CA VAL A 110 -11.12 -19.89 -1.39
C VAL A 110 -10.60 -18.47 -1.60
N LYS A 111 -10.32 -18.13 -2.86
CA LYS A 111 -9.91 -16.78 -3.27
C LYS A 111 -11.04 -16.12 -4.05
N LEU A 112 -11.43 -14.94 -3.61
CA LEU A 112 -12.30 -14.01 -4.36
C LEU A 112 -11.53 -12.74 -4.68
N ASN A 113 -11.89 -12.10 -5.79
CA ASN A 113 -11.38 -10.78 -6.13
C ASN A 113 -12.54 -9.77 -6.02
N ALA A 114 -12.38 -8.73 -5.22
CA ALA A 114 -13.43 -7.75 -4.95
C ALA A 114 -13.92 -6.99 -6.18
N VAL A 115 -13.13 -6.97 -7.27
CA VAL A 115 -13.52 -6.32 -8.53
C VAL A 115 -14.49 -7.18 -9.34
N THR A 116 -14.30 -8.50 -9.33
CA THR A 116 -15.07 -9.44 -10.17
C THR A 116 -16.12 -10.23 -9.40
N SER A 117 -16.01 -10.32 -8.06
CA SER A 117 -16.88 -11.13 -7.22
C SER A 117 -17.91 -10.29 -6.48
N GLY A 118 -19.15 -10.77 -6.46
CA GLY A 118 -20.29 -10.10 -5.84
C GLY A 118 -20.78 -10.76 -4.55
N VAL A 119 -21.94 -10.29 -4.06
CA VAL A 119 -22.62 -10.85 -2.86
C VAL A 119 -23.01 -12.31 -3.07
N ALA A 120 -23.39 -12.70 -4.30
CA ALA A 120 -23.78 -14.07 -4.62
C ALA A 120 -22.61 -15.04 -4.44
N ASP A 121 -21.41 -14.65 -4.90
CA ASP A 121 -20.20 -15.47 -4.78
C ASP A 121 -19.81 -15.63 -3.31
N ALA A 122 -19.86 -14.54 -2.54
CA ALA A 122 -19.59 -14.59 -1.11
C ALA A 122 -20.57 -15.54 -0.37
N LYS A 123 -21.86 -15.45 -0.66
CA LYS A 123 -22.87 -16.33 -0.07
C LYS A 123 -22.63 -17.79 -0.40
N LYS A 124 -22.28 -18.11 -1.66
CA LYS A 124 -21.95 -19.47 -2.07
C LYS A 124 -20.78 -20.03 -1.26
N VAL A 125 -19.71 -19.27 -1.13
CA VAL A 125 -18.54 -19.66 -0.34
C VAL A 125 -18.90 -19.89 1.14
N ILE A 126 -19.78 -19.04 1.70
CA ILE A 126 -20.22 -19.17 3.09
C ILE A 126 -21.03 -20.46 3.31
N GLU A 127 -21.95 -20.80 2.40
CA GLU A 127 -22.72 -22.06 2.49
C GLU A 127 -21.82 -23.28 2.37
N GLU A 128 -20.91 -23.30 1.41
CA GLU A 128 -19.91 -24.37 1.27
C GLU A 128 -19.03 -24.49 2.52
N ALA A 129 -18.62 -23.36 3.11
CA ALA A 129 -17.84 -23.33 4.34
C ALA A 129 -18.59 -23.90 5.55
N LYS A 130 -19.91 -23.62 5.67
CA LYS A 130 -20.78 -24.18 6.72
C LYS A 130 -20.87 -25.70 6.59
N ASP A 131 -21.04 -26.20 5.37
CA ASP A 131 -21.16 -27.63 5.11
C ASP A 131 -19.84 -28.35 5.41
N LEU A 132 -18.71 -27.80 4.97
CA LEU A 132 -17.38 -28.33 5.27
C LEU A 132 -17.09 -28.36 6.77
N LEU A 133 -17.48 -27.32 7.49
CA LEU A 133 -17.29 -27.27 8.94
C LEU A 133 -18.18 -28.31 9.66
N ARG A 134 -19.44 -28.46 9.24
CA ARG A 134 -20.39 -29.40 9.85
C ARG A 134 -20.06 -30.86 9.55
N MET A 135 -19.71 -31.18 8.31
CA MET A 135 -19.49 -32.56 7.87
C MET A 135 -18.09 -33.09 8.20
N TYR A 136 -17.08 -32.20 8.14
CA TYR A 136 -15.67 -32.62 8.20
C TYR A 136 -14.87 -31.88 9.28
N GLY A 137 -15.48 -30.94 10.04
CA GLY A 137 -14.75 -30.10 10.99
C GLY A 137 -13.69 -29.20 10.32
N LYS A 138 -13.78 -29.03 9.00
CA LYS A 138 -12.76 -28.33 8.21
C LYS A 138 -13.11 -26.85 8.11
N ARG A 139 -12.18 -25.98 8.55
CA ARG A 139 -12.31 -24.50 8.46
C ARG A 139 -12.08 -24.03 7.03
N THR A 140 -12.63 -22.86 6.68
CA THR A 140 -12.43 -22.22 5.38
C THR A 140 -11.77 -20.85 5.57
N TYR A 141 -10.63 -20.64 4.93
CA TYR A 141 -10.03 -19.33 4.74
C TYR A 141 -10.60 -18.72 3.48
N LEU A 142 -11.16 -17.50 3.61
CA LEU A 142 -11.62 -16.69 2.48
C LEU A 142 -10.64 -15.53 2.28
N LEU A 143 -9.81 -15.63 1.23
CA LEU A 143 -9.01 -14.50 0.75
C LEU A 143 -9.87 -13.61 -0.15
N LEU A 144 -10.03 -12.36 0.24
CA LEU A 144 -10.60 -11.30 -0.60
C LEU A 144 -9.51 -10.34 -1.03
N ASP A 145 -9.14 -10.43 -2.30
CA ASP A 145 -8.15 -9.52 -2.90
C ASP A 145 -8.80 -8.19 -3.30
N GLU A 146 -8.07 -7.08 -3.13
CA GLU A 146 -8.54 -5.69 -3.31
C GLU A 146 -9.81 -5.37 -2.48
N CYS A 147 -9.85 -5.83 -1.23
CA CYS A 147 -11.05 -5.82 -0.37
C CYS A 147 -11.63 -4.41 -0.12
N HIS A 148 -10.87 -3.33 -0.33
CA HIS A 148 -11.35 -1.94 -0.28
C HIS A 148 -12.38 -1.60 -1.37
N ARG A 149 -12.46 -2.41 -2.44
CA ARG A 149 -13.42 -2.24 -3.53
C ARG A 149 -14.84 -2.68 -3.18
N TRP A 150 -15.01 -3.44 -2.10
CA TRP A 150 -16.33 -3.88 -1.67
C TRP A 150 -17.12 -2.75 -1.02
N ASN A 151 -18.35 -2.59 -1.46
CA ASN A 151 -19.31 -1.69 -0.83
C ASN A 151 -19.82 -2.25 0.51
N LYS A 152 -20.62 -1.44 1.23
CA LYS A 152 -21.14 -1.81 2.54
C LYS A 152 -21.96 -3.11 2.51
N ALA A 153 -22.86 -3.28 1.52
CA ALA A 153 -23.71 -4.46 1.43
C ALA A 153 -22.92 -5.74 1.15
N GLN A 154 -21.87 -5.68 0.34
CA GLN A 154 -20.94 -6.78 0.10
C GLN A 154 -20.18 -7.12 1.39
N SER A 155 -19.64 -6.12 2.06
CA SER A 155 -18.95 -6.27 3.34
C SER A 155 -19.84 -6.88 4.42
N ASP A 156 -21.09 -6.43 4.54
CA ASP A 156 -22.04 -6.93 5.54
C ASP A 156 -22.41 -8.40 5.29
N SER A 157 -22.35 -8.88 4.04
CA SER A 157 -22.67 -10.26 3.70
C SER A 157 -21.74 -11.30 4.34
N VAL A 158 -20.51 -10.94 4.66
CA VAL A 158 -19.51 -11.84 5.27
C VAL A 158 -19.39 -11.69 6.78
N LEU A 159 -19.93 -10.59 7.37
CA LEU A 159 -19.76 -10.28 8.79
C LEU A 159 -20.28 -11.40 9.69
N GLN A 160 -21.51 -11.89 9.44
CA GLN A 160 -22.11 -12.94 10.24
C GLN A 160 -21.28 -14.25 10.18
N ALA A 161 -20.74 -14.56 8.99
CA ALA A 161 -19.93 -15.76 8.82
C ALA A 161 -18.57 -15.67 9.53
N ILE A 162 -18.00 -14.47 9.62
CA ILE A 162 -16.78 -14.19 10.41
C ILE A 162 -17.09 -14.35 11.90
N GLU A 163 -18.18 -13.77 12.39
CA GLU A 163 -18.58 -13.83 13.80
C GLU A 163 -18.89 -15.25 14.29
N GLN A 164 -19.54 -16.03 13.43
CA GLN A 164 -19.90 -17.43 13.71
C GLN A 164 -18.75 -18.40 13.47
N GLY A 165 -17.60 -17.92 12.95
CA GLY A 165 -16.42 -18.76 12.70
C GLY A 165 -16.56 -19.73 11.52
N TYR A 166 -17.56 -19.54 10.64
CA TYR A 166 -17.72 -20.37 9.43
C TYR A 166 -16.57 -20.11 8.44
N ILE A 167 -16.12 -18.86 8.38
CA ILE A 167 -14.97 -18.45 7.57
C ILE A 167 -13.95 -17.71 8.44
N ILE A 168 -12.69 -17.86 8.07
CA ILE A 168 -11.59 -17.02 8.52
C ILE A 168 -11.28 -16.07 7.36
N PHE A 169 -11.53 -14.79 7.57
CA PHE A 169 -11.38 -13.78 6.53
C PHE A 169 -9.94 -13.29 6.43
N ILE A 170 -9.38 -13.26 5.22
CA ILE A 170 -8.11 -12.62 4.92
C ILE A 170 -8.38 -11.54 3.87
N GLY A 171 -8.35 -10.27 4.27
CA GLY A 171 -8.43 -9.14 3.34
C GLY A 171 -7.06 -8.76 2.81
N SER A 172 -6.93 -8.48 1.51
CA SER A 172 -5.73 -7.91 0.91
C SER A 172 -6.10 -6.58 0.25
N THR A 173 -5.35 -5.51 0.55
CA THR A 173 -5.61 -4.16 0.03
C THR A 173 -4.34 -3.33 -0.09
N THR A 174 -4.35 -2.38 -1.03
CA THR A 174 -3.31 -1.35 -1.15
C THR A 174 -3.64 -0.09 -0.35
N GLU A 175 -4.89 0.09 0.07
CA GLU A 175 -5.38 1.26 0.80
C GLU A 175 -5.40 1.03 2.32
N ASN A 176 -5.37 2.13 3.08
CA ASN A 176 -5.52 2.07 4.53
C ASN A 176 -6.92 1.56 4.92
N PRO A 177 -7.05 0.37 5.56
CA PRO A 177 -8.34 -0.24 5.84
C PRO A 177 -9.20 0.58 6.82
N TYR A 178 -8.59 1.38 7.68
CA TYR A 178 -9.32 2.27 8.61
C TYR A 178 -10.07 3.40 7.90
N ALA A 179 -9.63 3.78 6.69
CA ALA A 179 -10.26 4.82 5.87
C ALA A 179 -11.17 4.24 4.77
N SER A 180 -10.80 3.11 4.16
CA SER A 180 -11.43 2.59 2.96
C SER A 180 -12.41 1.43 3.20
N MET A 181 -12.43 0.83 4.41
CA MET A 181 -13.27 -0.33 4.72
C MET A 181 -14.30 -0.01 5.81
N THR A 182 -15.35 -0.86 5.90
CA THR A 182 -16.34 -0.73 6.96
C THR A 182 -15.74 -1.03 8.33
N ARG A 183 -16.02 -0.18 9.31
CA ARG A 183 -15.55 -0.35 10.70
C ARG A 183 -15.91 -1.72 11.27
N ALA A 184 -17.05 -2.28 10.85
CA ALA A 184 -17.53 -3.58 11.29
C ALA A 184 -16.57 -4.73 10.94
N ILE A 185 -15.98 -4.74 9.72
CA ILE A 185 -14.97 -5.74 9.33
C ILE A 185 -13.65 -5.46 10.04
N VAL A 186 -13.19 -4.20 10.03
CA VAL A 186 -11.89 -3.83 10.60
C VAL A 186 -11.81 -4.19 12.09
N SER A 187 -12.90 -3.97 12.86
CA SER A 187 -12.93 -4.30 14.30
C SER A 187 -12.86 -5.80 14.61
N ARG A 188 -13.14 -6.67 13.62
CA ARG A 188 -13.11 -8.15 13.77
C ARG A 188 -11.85 -8.77 13.18
N CYS A 189 -11.01 -7.96 12.57
CA CYS A 189 -9.78 -8.42 11.90
C CYS A 189 -8.55 -7.82 12.55
N ARG A 190 -7.46 -8.60 12.59
CA ARG A 190 -6.14 -8.04 12.91
C ARG A 190 -5.55 -7.41 11.67
N VAL A 191 -5.10 -6.18 11.79
CA VAL A 191 -4.52 -5.44 10.67
C VAL A 191 -3.00 -5.58 10.71
N PHE A 192 -2.41 -5.98 9.58
CA PHE A 192 -0.97 -6.11 9.38
C PHE A 192 -0.53 -5.20 8.24
N GLU A 193 0.37 -4.28 8.56
CA GLU A 193 0.92 -3.31 7.62
C GLU A 193 2.16 -3.84 6.93
N PHE A 194 2.12 -3.94 5.61
CA PHE A 194 3.24 -4.32 4.76
C PHE A 194 4.02 -3.08 4.34
N SER A 195 5.30 -3.07 4.61
CA SER A 195 6.21 -2.03 4.15
C SER A 195 6.70 -2.31 2.73
N ARG A 196 7.15 -1.28 2.02
CA ARG A 196 7.91 -1.48 0.77
C ARG A 196 9.11 -2.37 1.04
N LEU A 197 9.43 -3.23 0.08
CA LEU A 197 10.67 -4.00 0.13
C LEU A 197 11.86 -3.05 -0.05
N THR A 198 12.95 -3.34 0.63
CA THR A 198 14.22 -2.63 0.41
C THR A 198 14.86 -3.10 -0.89
N ASP A 199 15.75 -2.30 -1.48
CA ASP A 199 16.49 -2.71 -2.68
C ASP A 199 17.30 -3.98 -2.43
N ALA A 200 17.87 -4.15 -1.23
CA ALA A 200 18.54 -5.39 -0.82
C ALA A 200 17.58 -6.60 -0.76
N ASP A 201 16.34 -6.41 -0.39
CA ASP A 201 15.32 -7.47 -0.43
C ASP A 201 15.01 -7.87 -1.88
N ILE A 202 14.88 -6.90 -2.77
CA ILE A 202 14.60 -7.14 -4.19
C ILE A 202 15.81 -7.79 -4.87
N GLU A 203 17.03 -7.31 -4.63
CA GLU A 203 18.25 -7.95 -5.13
C GLU A 203 18.31 -9.43 -4.74
N ARG A 204 17.99 -9.75 -3.47
CA ARG A 204 17.93 -11.13 -2.98
C ARG A 204 16.89 -11.94 -3.75
N GLY A 205 15.74 -11.37 -4.05
CA GLY A 205 14.69 -12.01 -4.87
C GLY A 205 15.13 -12.27 -6.30
N LEU A 206 15.80 -11.31 -6.94
CA LEU A 206 16.33 -11.44 -8.29
C LEU A 206 17.43 -12.52 -8.35
N ARG A 207 18.38 -12.50 -7.41
CA ARG A 207 19.45 -13.52 -7.33
C ARG A 207 18.89 -14.93 -7.07
N HIS A 208 17.84 -15.03 -6.24
CA HIS A 208 17.15 -16.29 -6.02
C HIS A 208 16.52 -16.79 -7.32
N ALA A 209 15.86 -15.93 -8.10
CA ALA A 209 15.27 -16.29 -9.39
C ALA A 209 16.32 -16.71 -10.44
N LEU A 210 17.50 -16.09 -10.42
CA LEU A 210 18.63 -16.50 -11.29
C LEU A 210 19.23 -17.84 -10.91
N ALA A 211 19.21 -18.21 -9.63
CA ALA A 211 19.79 -19.46 -9.13
C ALA A 211 18.82 -20.66 -9.18
N ASP A 212 17.50 -20.40 -9.12
CA ASP A 212 16.48 -21.45 -9.08
C ASP A 212 16.32 -22.09 -10.48
N LYS A 213 16.66 -23.36 -10.57
CA LYS A 213 16.61 -24.14 -11.82
C LYS A 213 15.22 -24.69 -12.15
N GLU A 214 14.36 -24.81 -11.14
CA GLU A 214 13.01 -25.38 -11.31
C GLU A 214 11.99 -24.33 -11.72
N ARG A 215 11.97 -23.21 -11.00
CA ARG A 215 10.96 -22.15 -11.13
C ARG A 215 11.51 -20.88 -11.77
N GLY A 216 12.82 -20.67 -11.66
CA GLY A 216 13.51 -19.46 -12.06
C GLY A 216 14.13 -19.53 -13.46
N LEU A 217 15.24 -18.84 -13.60
CA LEU A 217 16.03 -18.72 -14.82
C LEU A 217 17.33 -19.54 -14.76
N GLY A 218 17.56 -20.33 -13.71
CA GLY A 218 18.82 -21.05 -13.46
C GLY A 218 19.18 -22.13 -14.49
N ASN A 219 18.27 -22.51 -15.39
CA ASN A 219 18.52 -23.39 -16.52
C ASN A 219 18.89 -22.65 -17.81
N MET A 220 18.75 -21.31 -17.83
CA MET A 220 19.19 -20.50 -18.96
C MET A 220 20.71 -20.23 -18.87
N ASN A 221 21.36 -20.23 -20.01
CA ASN A 221 22.75 -19.79 -20.08
C ASN A 221 22.81 -18.26 -20.02
N LEU A 222 22.59 -17.71 -18.82
CA LEU A 222 22.32 -16.30 -18.57
C LEU A 222 23.33 -15.73 -17.57
N GLU A 223 23.99 -14.64 -17.96
CA GLU A 223 24.84 -13.83 -17.11
C GLU A 223 24.23 -12.44 -16.95
N VAL A 224 23.94 -12.04 -15.72
CA VAL A 224 23.38 -10.73 -15.41
C VAL A 224 24.40 -9.94 -14.60
N ALA A 225 24.77 -8.77 -15.07
CA ALA A 225 25.75 -7.91 -14.41
C ALA A 225 25.21 -7.40 -13.06
N ASP A 226 26.09 -7.25 -12.08
CA ASP A 226 25.71 -6.80 -10.72
C ASP A 226 25.06 -5.41 -10.71
N ASP A 227 25.51 -4.51 -11.58
CA ASP A 227 24.93 -3.18 -11.74
C ASP A 227 23.55 -3.24 -12.41
N ALA A 228 23.29 -4.21 -13.29
CA ALA A 228 21.97 -4.47 -13.85
C ALA A 228 21.00 -4.95 -12.75
N ILE A 229 21.41 -5.88 -11.89
CA ILE A 229 20.59 -6.36 -10.76
C ILE A 229 20.26 -5.21 -9.81
N LYS A 230 21.25 -4.40 -9.42
CA LYS A 230 21.05 -3.22 -8.57
C LYS A 230 20.13 -2.21 -9.19
N HIS A 231 20.27 -1.99 -10.49
CA HIS A 231 19.38 -1.08 -11.22
C HIS A 231 17.93 -1.58 -11.23
N LEU A 232 17.68 -2.87 -11.53
CA LEU A 232 16.35 -3.48 -11.48
C LEU A 232 15.74 -3.36 -10.08
N ALA A 233 16.53 -3.62 -9.02
CA ALA A 233 16.08 -3.53 -7.64
C ALA A 233 15.64 -2.11 -7.28
N TRP A 234 16.48 -1.13 -7.57
CA TRP A 234 16.18 0.27 -7.33
C TRP A 234 14.98 0.77 -8.14
N ALA A 235 14.96 0.49 -9.46
CA ALA A 235 13.92 0.98 -10.36
C ALA A 235 12.54 0.36 -10.07
N ALA A 236 12.49 -0.84 -9.48
CA ALA A 236 11.24 -1.47 -9.07
C ALA A 236 10.54 -0.75 -7.90
N GLY A 237 11.26 0.12 -7.15
CA GLY A 237 10.68 0.98 -6.11
C GLY A 237 9.96 0.22 -5.01
N GLY A 238 10.46 -0.95 -4.62
CA GLY A 238 9.91 -1.80 -3.56
C GLY A 238 8.87 -2.83 -4.03
N ASP A 239 8.68 -3.00 -5.34
CA ASP A 239 7.78 -4.00 -5.95
C ASP A 239 8.57 -5.14 -6.60
N LEU A 240 8.68 -6.29 -5.92
CA LEU A 240 9.41 -7.45 -6.42
C LEU A 240 8.81 -8.04 -7.70
N ARG A 241 7.49 -7.94 -7.89
CA ARG A 241 6.81 -8.44 -9.10
C ARG A 241 7.30 -7.69 -10.32
N THR A 242 7.38 -6.35 -10.23
CA THR A 242 7.91 -5.49 -11.30
C THR A 242 9.37 -5.84 -11.62
N ALA A 243 10.21 -6.06 -10.60
CA ALA A 243 11.61 -6.43 -10.79
C ALA A 243 11.76 -7.79 -11.50
N LEU A 244 11.01 -8.81 -11.07
CA LEU A 244 11.07 -10.15 -11.66
C LEU A 244 10.57 -10.16 -13.11
N ASN A 245 9.48 -9.45 -13.41
CA ASN A 245 8.97 -9.34 -14.78
C ASN A 245 9.97 -8.62 -15.70
N ALA A 246 10.64 -7.58 -15.20
CA ALA A 246 11.68 -6.88 -15.95
C ALA A 246 12.91 -7.76 -16.20
N LEU A 247 13.33 -8.55 -15.20
CA LEU A 247 14.42 -9.52 -15.36
C LEU A 247 14.07 -10.60 -16.41
N GLU A 248 12.84 -11.13 -16.35
CA GLU A 248 12.37 -12.10 -17.34
C GLU A 248 12.37 -11.52 -18.74
N LEU A 249 11.83 -10.30 -18.91
CA LEU A 249 11.82 -9.62 -20.19
C LEU A 249 13.25 -9.42 -20.71
N ALA A 250 14.17 -8.96 -19.87
CA ALA A 250 15.58 -8.80 -20.23
C ALA A 250 16.18 -10.13 -20.72
N ALA A 251 15.94 -11.22 -20.01
CA ALA A 251 16.49 -12.53 -20.32
C ALA A 251 15.96 -13.12 -21.66
N ILE A 252 14.67 -12.94 -21.94
CA ILE A 252 14.05 -13.54 -23.15
C ILE A 252 14.20 -12.67 -24.40
N THR A 253 14.44 -11.36 -24.26
CA THR A 253 14.57 -10.45 -25.43
C THR A 253 16.01 -10.17 -25.83
N THR A 254 16.99 -10.52 -25.00
CA THR A 254 18.41 -10.35 -25.31
C THR A 254 18.90 -11.54 -26.13
N HIS A 255 19.55 -11.24 -27.25
CA HIS A 255 20.17 -12.29 -28.08
C HIS A 255 21.40 -12.85 -27.39
N ALA A 256 21.58 -14.18 -27.50
CA ALA A 256 22.80 -14.83 -27.02
C ALA A 256 24.01 -14.36 -27.83
N ASP A 257 25.12 -14.18 -27.17
CA ASP A 257 26.41 -13.93 -27.77
C ASP A 257 26.92 -15.15 -28.58
N PRO A 258 27.99 -15.01 -29.38
CA PRO A 258 28.53 -16.13 -30.18
C PRO A 258 28.96 -17.36 -29.37
N ASP A 259 29.19 -17.20 -28.05
CA ASP A 259 29.47 -18.27 -27.11
C ASP A 259 28.21 -18.95 -26.52
N GLY A 260 27.01 -18.51 -26.96
CA GLY A 260 25.73 -19.05 -26.53
C GLY A 260 25.24 -18.53 -25.18
N VAL A 261 25.90 -17.51 -24.61
CA VAL A 261 25.54 -16.88 -23.34
C VAL A 261 24.68 -15.64 -23.58
N VAL A 262 23.57 -15.53 -22.87
CA VAL A 262 22.75 -14.31 -22.84
C VAL A 262 23.33 -13.37 -21.78
N ARG A 263 23.81 -12.18 -22.18
CA ARG A 263 24.39 -11.21 -21.25
C ARG A 263 23.46 -10.01 -21.07
N VAL A 264 23.01 -9.81 -19.84
CA VAL A 264 22.18 -8.66 -19.47
C VAL A 264 23.03 -7.65 -18.73
N ASP A 265 23.35 -6.57 -19.41
CA ASP A 265 24.02 -5.42 -18.84
C ASP A 265 23.01 -4.40 -18.26
N LYS A 266 23.52 -3.30 -17.71
CA LYS A 266 22.70 -2.24 -17.14
C LYS A 266 21.77 -1.60 -18.19
N THR A 267 22.23 -1.44 -19.44
CA THR A 267 21.45 -0.81 -20.52
C THR A 267 20.22 -1.64 -20.88
N VAL A 268 20.39 -2.97 -20.97
CA VAL A 268 19.28 -3.91 -21.20
C VAL A 268 18.30 -3.89 -20.02
N ALA A 269 18.81 -3.86 -18.79
CA ALA A 269 17.98 -3.77 -17.59
C ALA A 269 17.13 -2.49 -17.56
N GLU A 270 17.73 -1.35 -17.94
CA GLU A 270 17.03 -0.06 -18.06
C GLU A 270 15.89 -0.10 -19.06
N GLN A 271 16.14 -0.68 -20.23
CA GLN A 271 15.11 -0.83 -21.27
C GLN A 271 13.98 -1.76 -20.84
N SER A 272 14.32 -2.83 -20.12
CA SER A 272 13.36 -3.86 -19.72
C SER A 272 12.39 -3.41 -18.62
N ILE A 273 12.84 -2.53 -17.71
CA ILE A 273 11.97 -1.99 -16.65
C ILE A 273 11.24 -0.71 -17.09
N GLN A 274 11.50 -0.22 -18.31
CA GLN A 274 10.92 1.00 -18.89
C GLN A 274 11.07 2.27 -18.02
N ARG A 275 11.98 2.24 -17.06
CA ARG A 275 12.41 3.43 -16.33
C ARG A 275 13.81 3.77 -16.81
N LYS A 276 13.96 4.97 -17.40
CA LYS A 276 15.29 5.49 -17.70
C LYS A 276 16.13 5.46 -16.43
N ALA A 277 17.36 4.96 -16.53
CA ALA A 277 18.31 5.19 -15.46
C ALA A 277 18.32 6.68 -15.16
N LEU A 278 18.18 7.02 -13.90
CA LEU A 278 18.57 8.34 -13.46
C LEU A 278 20.02 8.50 -13.89
N GLY A 279 20.38 9.63 -14.52
CA GLY A 279 21.76 9.87 -14.98
C GLY A 279 22.80 9.98 -13.85
N PHE A 280 22.46 9.41 -12.66
CA PHE A 280 23.26 9.38 -11.45
C PHE A 280 22.90 8.16 -10.58
N ASP A 281 23.79 7.77 -9.66
CA ASP A 281 23.59 6.67 -8.74
C ASP A 281 22.53 6.96 -7.66
N GLU A 282 22.14 5.95 -6.91
CA GLU A 282 21.13 6.03 -5.87
C GLU A 282 21.46 7.07 -4.79
N SER A 283 22.76 7.16 -4.39
CA SER A 283 23.22 8.12 -3.40
C SER A 283 22.98 9.55 -3.87
N MET A 284 23.33 9.85 -5.12
CA MET A 284 23.13 11.16 -5.73
C MET A 284 21.63 11.52 -5.89
N TYR A 285 20.78 10.53 -6.13
CA TYR A 285 19.32 10.75 -6.16
C TYR A 285 18.78 11.27 -4.82
N TYR A 286 19.15 10.63 -3.71
CA TYR A 286 18.74 11.08 -2.38
C TYR A 286 19.38 12.43 -2.00
N ASP A 287 20.60 12.68 -2.45
CA ASP A 287 21.26 13.97 -2.26
C ASP A 287 20.51 15.11 -2.98
N ILE A 288 20.06 14.89 -4.20
CA ILE A 288 19.28 15.88 -4.96
C ILE A 288 17.90 16.10 -4.31
N ILE A 289 17.21 15.05 -3.88
CA ILE A 289 15.95 15.20 -3.11
C ILE A 289 16.20 16.03 -1.85
N SER A 290 17.29 15.75 -1.12
CA SER A 290 17.67 16.47 0.08
C SER A 290 17.99 17.95 -0.23
N ALA A 291 18.69 18.22 -1.32
CA ALA A 291 18.98 19.57 -1.78
C ALA A 291 17.69 20.32 -2.15
N PHE A 292 16.78 19.71 -2.89
CA PHE A 292 15.45 20.26 -3.22
C PHE A 292 14.66 20.67 -1.97
N ILE A 293 14.54 19.74 -1.00
CA ILE A 293 13.86 19.99 0.25
C ILE A 293 14.49 21.12 1.04
N LYS A 294 15.83 21.11 1.20
CA LYS A 294 16.58 22.12 1.94
C LYS A 294 16.51 23.48 1.28
N SER A 295 16.44 23.54 -0.05
CA SER A 295 16.27 24.79 -0.80
C SER A 295 14.90 25.43 -0.52
N MET A 296 13.81 24.67 -0.54
CA MET A 296 12.49 25.17 -0.17
C MET A 296 12.44 25.66 1.28
N ARG A 297 13.02 24.86 2.21
CA ARG A 297 13.11 25.22 3.63
C ARG A 297 13.97 26.46 3.87
N GLY A 298 15.06 26.59 3.12
CA GLY A 298 16.00 27.69 3.18
C GLY A 298 15.56 28.96 2.43
N SER A 299 14.37 28.96 1.81
CA SER A 299 13.84 30.09 1.02
C SER A 299 14.71 30.46 -0.19
N ASP A 300 15.34 29.46 -0.83
CA ASP A 300 16.00 29.63 -2.12
C ASP A 300 15.14 29.02 -3.23
N SER A 301 14.27 29.84 -3.81
CA SER A 301 13.36 29.41 -4.87
C SER A 301 14.10 29.02 -6.15
N ASN A 302 15.22 29.66 -6.47
CA ASN A 302 16.02 29.33 -7.66
C ASN A 302 16.64 27.94 -7.53
N ALA A 303 17.27 27.66 -6.39
CA ALA A 303 17.81 26.34 -6.13
C ALA A 303 16.70 25.26 -6.06
N ALA A 304 15.55 25.57 -5.45
CA ALA A 304 14.43 24.64 -5.37
C ALA A 304 13.92 24.24 -6.76
N VAL A 305 13.70 25.19 -7.66
CA VAL A 305 13.29 24.95 -9.06
C VAL A 305 14.36 24.16 -9.81
N TYR A 306 15.63 24.54 -9.66
CA TYR A 306 16.74 23.84 -10.33
C TYR A 306 16.80 22.35 -9.92
N TRP A 307 16.74 22.06 -8.63
CA TRP A 307 16.81 20.69 -8.14
C TRP A 307 15.56 19.87 -8.51
N ALA A 308 14.37 20.49 -8.54
CA ALA A 308 13.15 19.85 -9.01
C ALA A 308 13.26 19.45 -10.49
N GLU A 309 13.68 20.35 -11.35
CA GLU A 309 13.88 20.06 -12.78
C GLU A 309 15.00 19.03 -12.98
N ARG A 310 16.09 19.10 -12.21
CA ARG A 310 17.15 18.10 -12.24
C ARG A 310 16.65 16.68 -11.92
N LEU A 311 15.70 16.55 -10.99
CA LEU A 311 15.05 15.28 -10.66
C LEU A 311 14.16 14.80 -11.82
N ILE A 312 13.35 15.68 -12.42
CA ILE A 312 12.45 15.33 -13.52
C ILE A 312 13.23 14.88 -14.76
N GLU A 313 14.26 15.64 -15.15
CA GLU A 313 15.10 15.30 -16.29
C GLU A 313 15.86 13.99 -16.11
N ALA A 314 16.18 13.66 -14.86
CA ALA A 314 16.79 12.39 -14.51
C ALA A 314 15.79 11.21 -14.46
N GLY A 315 14.49 11.45 -14.67
CA GLY A 315 13.46 10.41 -14.70
C GLY A 315 12.77 10.14 -13.35
N ALA A 316 12.97 11.02 -12.35
CA ALA A 316 12.20 10.91 -11.10
C ALA A 316 10.71 11.11 -11.35
N ASP A 317 9.86 10.42 -10.58
CA ASP A 317 8.41 10.62 -10.60
C ASP A 317 8.06 12.06 -10.19
N PRO A 318 7.51 12.91 -11.08
CA PRO A 318 7.15 14.29 -10.73
C PRO A 318 6.13 14.36 -9.58
N MET A 319 5.31 13.32 -9.38
CA MET A 319 4.40 13.22 -8.24
C MET A 319 5.13 13.12 -6.90
N LEU A 320 6.37 12.61 -6.88
CA LEU A 320 7.20 12.67 -5.67
C LEU A 320 7.51 14.13 -5.32
N ILE A 321 7.87 14.94 -6.31
CA ILE A 321 8.18 16.37 -6.13
C ILE A 321 6.94 17.12 -5.65
N ALA A 322 5.77 16.88 -6.27
CA ALA A 322 4.49 17.44 -5.85
C ALA A 322 4.14 17.09 -4.39
N ARG A 323 4.27 15.82 -4.01
CA ARG A 323 4.04 15.38 -2.62
C ARG A 323 5.02 16.04 -1.64
N ARG A 324 6.28 16.24 -2.02
CA ARG A 324 7.25 16.95 -1.18
C ARG A 324 6.88 18.41 -1.00
N ALA A 325 6.45 19.11 -2.07
CA ALA A 325 5.97 20.50 -1.97
C ALA A 325 4.78 20.60 -0.99
N VAL A 326 3.80 19.69 -1.05
CA VAL A 326 2.67 19.65 -0.11
C VAL A 326 3.12 19.42 1.34
N ILE A 327 4.04 18.48 1.57
CA ILE A 327 4.57 18.23 2.92
C ILE A 327 5.26 19.47 3.47
N HIS A 328 6.15 20.10 2.69
CA HIS A 328 6.92 21.26 3.14
C HIS A 328 6.07 22.54 3.26
N ALA A 329 4.99 22.68 2.50
CA ALA A 329 3.98 23.69 2.72
C ALA A 329 3.34 23.60 4.12
N ALA A 330 3.12 22.39 4.63
CA ALA A 330 2.56 22.19 5.97
C ALA A 330 3.65 22.16 7.07
N GLU A 331 4.82 21.59 6.79
CA GLU A 331 5.91 21.37 7.74
C GLU A 331 6.72 22.65 8.01
N ASP A 332 7.16 23.33 6.94
CA ASP A 332 8.11 24.44 7.01
C ASP A 332 7.44 25.83 6.94
N VAL A 333 6.27 25.93 6.29
CA VAL A 333 5.48 27.18 6.20
C VAL A 333 4.35 27.16 7.23
N GLY A 334 3.55 26.10 7.26
CA GLY A 334 2.47 25.92 8.21
C GLY A 334 1.50 27.10 8.26
N LEU A 335 1.23 27.58 9.46
CA LEU A 335 0.31 28.70 9.67
C LEU A 335 0.96 30.09 9.50
N ALA A 336 2.25 30.15 9.16
CA ALA A 336 2.83 31.44 8.77
C ALA A 336 2.23 31.94 7.44
N ASP A 337 1.90 31.03 6.53
CA ASP A 337 1.05 31.31 5.37
C ASP A 337 0.13 30.10 5.06
N PRO A 338 -1.14 30.16 5.50
CA PRO A 338 -2.10 29.07 5.27
C PRO A 338 -2.38 28.77 3.79
N ASN A 339 -2.11 29.69 2.87
CA ASN A 339 -2.33 29.47 1.44
C ASN A 339 -1.27 28.56 0.82
N ALA A 340 -0.09 28.43 1.43
CA ALA A 340 0.97 27.59 0.88
C ALA A 340 0.52 26.12 0.67
N LEU A 341 -0.20 25.57 1.64
CA LEU A 341 -0.76 24.22 1.51
C LEU A 341 -1.84 24.14 0.43
N VAL A 342 -2.69 25.16 0.31
CA VAL A 342 -3.75 25.23 -0.71
C VAL A 342 -3.13 25.25 -2.12
N VAL A 343 -2.14 26.12 -2.34
CA VAL A 343 -1.43 26.23 -3.62
C VAL A 343 -0.73 24.92 -3.96
N ALA A 344 -0.01 24.33 -3.02
CA ALA A 344 0.72 23.07 -3.25
C ALA A 344 -0.22 21.90 -3.60
N VAL A 345 -1.36 21.76 -2.90
CA VAL A 345 -2.37 20.73 -3.20
C VAL A 345 -3.04 20.99 -4.56
N SER A 346 -3.38 22.26 -4.87
CA SER A 346 -3.98 22.60 -6.16
C SER A 346 -3.03 22.30 -7.33
N ALA A 347 -1.75 22.60 -7.18
CA ALA A 347 -0.74 22.29 -8.19
C ALA A 347 -0.53 20.78 -8.37
N MET A 348 -0.55 20.01 -7.29
CA MET A 348 -0.49 18.54 -7.35
C MET A 348 -1.67 17.97 -8.14
N HIS A 349 -2.90 18.44 -7.87
CA HIS A 349 -4.09 18.01 -8.61
C HIS A 349 -4.07 18.49 -10.08
N ALA A 350 -3.57 19.68 -10.36
CA ALA A 350 -3.40 20.17 -11.72
C ALA A 350 -2.40 19.26 -12.48
N PHE A 351 -1.28 18.92 -11.87
CA PHE A 351 -0.31 18.00 -12.44
C PHE A 351 -0.91 16.63 -12.75
N GLU A 352 -1.71 16.05 -11.82
CA GLU A 352 -2.41 14.76 -12.03
C GLU A 352 -3.33 14.77 -13.27
N LYS A 353 -3.91 15.92 -13.62
CA LYS A 353 -4.84 16.04 -14.74
C LYS A 353 -4.15 16.39 -16.06
N ILE A 354 -3.11 17.22 -16.02
CA ILE A 354 -2.42 17.75 -17.18
C ILE A 354 -1.29 16.81 -17.64
N GLY A 355 -0.49 16.29 -16.68
CA GLY A 355 0.69 15.50 -16.96
C GLY A 355 1.85 16.32 -17.55
N LEU A 356 2.89 15.61 -18.00
CA LEU A 356 4.04 16.22 -18.68
C LEU A 356 3.71 16.47 -20.17
N PRO A 357 4.29 17.53 -20.79
CA PRO A 357 5.25 18.48 -20.20
C PRO A 357 4.62 19.65 -19.45
N GLU A 358 3.38 20.04 -19.74
CA GLU A 358 2.76 21.30 -19.26
C GLU A 358 2.50 21.32 -17.76
N GLY A 359 2.30 20.16 -17.14
CA GLY A 359 2.13 20.03 -15.68
C GLY A 359 3.32 20.50 -14.84
N ARG A 360 4.51 20.72 -15.46
CA ARG A 360 5.65 21.33 -14.80
C ARG A 360 5.35 22.77 -14.36
N ILE A 361 4.51 23.50 -15.09
CA ILE A 361 4.23 24.91 -14.84
C ILE A 361 3.54 25.10 -13.47
N PRO A 362 2.36 24.52 -13.19
CA PRO A 362 1.74 24.63 -11.88
C PRO A 362 2.60 24.03 -10.76
N LEU A 363 3.38 22.99 -11.04
CA LEU A 363 4.29 22.41 -10.04
C LEU A 363 5.39 23.39 -9.67
N THR A 364 6.00 24.07 -10.64
CA THR A 364 7.03 25.12 -10.43
C THR A 364 6.46 26.31 -9.67
N GLU A 365 5.22 26.76 -9.99
CA GLU A 365 4.52 27.82 -9.25
C GLU A 365 4.42 27.48 -7.75
N ALA A 366 3.98 26.25 -7.43
CA ALA A 366 3.88 25.79 -6.05
C ALA A 366 5.24 25.71 -5.34
N ILE A 367 6.29 25.24 -6.02
CA ILE A 367 7.65 25.19 -5.48
C ILE A 367 8.14 26.57 -5.10
N ILE A 368 7.97 27.56 -6.00
CA ILE A 368 8.35 28.95 -5.76
C ILE A 368 7.55 29.52 -4.59
N TYR A 369 6.23 29.31 -4.60
CA TYR A 369 5.36 29.80 -3.53
C TYR A 369 5.79 29.28 -2.15
N VAL A 370 6.00 27.98 -2.03
CA VAL A 370 6.43 27.33 -0.77
C VAL A 370 7.83 27.82 -0.35
N ALA A 371 8.74 28.00 -1.31
CA ALA A 371 10.08 28.51 -1.05
C ALA A 371 10.05 29.97 -0.54
N GLU A 372 9.26 30.86 -1.13
CA GLU A 372 9.21 32.29 -0.77
C GLU A 372 8.30 32.58 0.42
N ALA A 373 7.39 31.68 0.79
CA ALA A 373 6.49 31.86 1.91
C ALA A 373 7.24 31.99 3.26
N PRO A 374 6.73 32.78 4.21
CA PRO A 374 7.32 32.89 5.55
C PRO A 374 7.34 31.53 6.25
N LYS A 375 8.43 31.22 6.97
CA LYS A 375 8.67 29.92 7.56
C LYS A 375 8.20 29.80 9.01
N SER A 376 7.50 28.71 9.34
CA SER A 376 7.17 28.32 10.71
C SER A 376 6.99 26.79 10.80
N ASN A 377 7.70 26.16 11.72
CA ASN A 377 7.56 24.76 12.05
C ASN A 377 6.63 24.50 13.25
N SER A 378 5.88 25.50 13.68
CA SER A 378 5.01 25.45 14.87
C SER A 378 4.00 24.30 14.83
N VAL A 379 3.52 23.94 13.64
CA VAL A 379 2.56 22.82 13.43
C VAL A 379 3.22 21.48 13.73
N VAL A 380 4.44 21.26 13.24
CA VAL A 380 5.19 20.01 13.49
C VAL A 380 5.57 19.89 14.95
N VAL A 381 6.00 20.98 15.57
CA VAL A 381 6.31 21.01 17.01
C VAL A 381 5.05 20.71 17.84
N ALA A 382 3.91 21.27 17.46
CA ALA A 382 2.64 20.98 18.13
C ALA A 382 2.23 19.51 18.00
N LEU A 383 2.35 18.94 16.81
CA LEU A 383 2.05 17.53 16.55
C LEU A 383 2.95 16.62 17.41
N GLY A 384 4.26 16.80 17.37
CA GLY A 384 5.22 15.99 18.14
C GLY A 384 4.98 16.08 19.65
N GLY A 385 4.69 17.30 20.15
CA GLY A 385 4.35 17.50 21.56
C GLY A 385 3.07 16.76 21.98
N ALA A 386 2.05 16.76 21.12
CA ALA A 386 0.79 16.07 21.39
C ALA A 386 0.98 14.52 21.32
N GLU A 387 1.72 14.02 20.34
CA GLU A 387 2.06 12.59 20.22
C GLU A 387 2.82 12.07 21.45
N ASP A 388 3.77 12.84 21.94
CA ASP A 388 4.55 12.52 23.14
C ASP A 388 3.70 12.52 24.41
N ALA A 389 2.74 13.45 24.51
CA ALA A 389 1.79 13.48 25.61
C ALA A 389 0.89 12.23 25.60
N VAL A 390 0.32 11.89 24.45
CA VAL A 390 -0.54 10.69 24.28
C VAL A 390 0.22 9.41 24.63
N LYS A 391 1.49 9.27 24.24
CA LYS A 391 2.30 8.08 24.58
C LYS A 391 2.60 7.95 26.07
N LYS A 392 2.67 9.07 26.81
CA LYS A 392 3.01 9.08 28.24
C LYS A 392 1.81 8.85 29.14
N ILE A 393 0.61 9.21 28.71
CA ILE A 393 -0.61 9.11 29.50
C ILE A 393 -1.30 7.79 29.23
N LYS A 394 -1.40 6.93 30.25
CA LYS A 394 -2.01 5.58 30.12
C LYS A 394 -3.52 5.55 30.26
N HIS A 395 -4.11 6.51 30.96
CA HIS A 395 -5.55 6.59 31.26
C HIS A 395 -6.03 8.02 31.03
N GLU A 396 -6.58 8.29 29.88
CA GLU A 396 -7.14 9.60 29.55
C GLU A 396 -8.57 9.71 30.08
N SER A 397 -8.79 10.61 31.03
CA SER A 397 -10.12 11.01 31.44
C SER A 397 -10.56 12.26 30.70
N VAL A 398 -11.48 12.10 29.75
CA VAL A 398 -12.12 13.28 29.14
C VAL A 398 -12.88 14.06 30.23
N PRO A 399 -12.66 15.36 30.39
CA PRO A 399 -13.40 16.20 31.33
C PRO A 399 -14.93 15.96 31.21
N VAL A 400 -15.61 15.83 32.34
CA VAL A 400 -17.01 15.34 32.36
C VAL A 400 -17.93 16.17 31.47
N TYR A 401 -17.78 17.50 31.48
CA TYR A 401 -18.58 18.42 30.66
C TYR A 401 -18.27 18.41 29.16
N LEU A 402 -17.17 17.78 28.72
CA LEU A 402 -16.84 17.59 27.30
C LEU A 402 -17.32 16.24 26.75
N ARG A 403 -17.88 15.37 27.62
CA ARG A 403 -18.34 14.06 27.20
C ARG A 403 -19.66 14.16 26.45
N ASP A 404 -19.87 13.29 25.46
CA ASP A 404 -21.13 13.24 24.70
C ASP A 404 -22.31 12.87 25.62
N PRO A 405 -23.34 13.73 25.74
CA PRO A 405 -24.51 13.46 26.59
C PRO A 405 -25.37 12.30 26.09
N ASN A 406 -25.32 11.96 24.80
CA ASN A 406 -26.18 10.94 24.20
C ASN A 406 -25.75 9.49 24.53
N TYR A 407 -24.53 9.31 24.98
CA TYR A 407 -23.97 7.96 25.28
C TYR A 407 -23.83 7.67 26.78
N LYS A 408 -24.39 8.50 27.67
CA LYS A 408 -24.27 8.31 29.13
C LYS A 408 -25.57 8.52 29.86
N THR A 409 -25.77 7.68 30.90
CA THR A 409 -26.91 7.75 31.82
C THR A 409 -26.80 8.87 32.86
N GLU A 410 -25.62 9.47 33.03
CA GLU A 410 -25.41 10.58 33.96
C GLU A 410 -25.63 11.94 33.26
N LYS A 411 -26.30 12.87 33.95
CA LYS A 411 -26.45 14.25 33.45
C LYS A 411 -25.09 14.91 33.35
N VAL A 412 -24.60 15.06 32.10
CA VAL A 412 -23.41 15.81 31.77
C VAL A 412 -23.78 17.30 31.72
N GLY A 413 -23.40 18.05 32.77
CA GLY A 413 -23.61 19.48 32.87
C GLY A 413 -22.28 20.25 33.01
N GLY A 414 -22.30 21.56 32.74
CA GLY A 414 -21.16 22.44 33.02
C GLY A 414 -20.35 22.87 31.78
N TYR A 415 -20.68 22.38 30.57
CA TYR A 415 -20.07 22.92 29.36
C TYR A 415 -20.56 24.35 29.08
N LYS A 416 -19.62 25.27 28.97
CA LYS A 416 -19.90 26.65 28.60
C LYS A 416 -19.83 26.78 27.07
N TYR A 417 -20.98 27.04 26.43
CA TYR A 417 -21.03 27.16 24.99
C TYR A 417 -20.42 28.50 24.52
N PRO A 418 -19.32 28.51 23.75
CA PRO A 418 -18.57 29.76 23.47
C PRO A 418 -19.39 30.85 22.76
N HIS A 419 -20.41 30.48 21.98
CA HIS A 419 -21.25 31.46 21.28
C HIS A 419 -22.09 32.33 22.25
N ASP A 420 -22.46 31.79 23.42
CA ASP A 420 -23.16 32.56 24.48
C ASP A 420 -22.26 33.57 25.16
N TYR A 421 -20.94 33.50 24.91
CA TYR A 421 -19.89 34.35 25.50
C TYR A 421 -19.13 35.16 24.46
N GLY A 422 -19.74 35.41 23.28
CA GLY A 422 -19.11 36.17 22.22
C GLY A 422 -17.95 35.48 21.51
N GLY A 423 -18.08 34.16 21.40
CA GLY A 423 -17.18 33.30 20.59
C GLY A 423 -15.98 32.70 21.34
N TRP A 424 -15.81 33.07 22.66
CA TRP A 424 -14.76 32.47 23.47
C TRP A 424 -15.10 32.53 24.95
N VAL A 425 -14.77 31.46 25.68
CA VAL A 425 -14.90 31.38 27.14
C VAL A 425 -13.77 30.54 27.71
N GLU A 426 -13.29 30.93 28.87
CA GLU A 426 -12.27 30.19 29.60
C GLU A 426 -12.87 28.92 30.22
N GLN A 427 -12.39 27.77 29.77
CA GLN A 427 -12.66 26.48 30.40
C GLN A 427 -11.54 25.51 30.03
N GLN A 428 -11.37 24.46 30.81
CA GLN A 428 -10.38 23.43 30.56
C GLN A 428 -10.85 22.48 29.44
N TYR A 429 -10.02 22.20 28.48
CA TYR A 429 -10.29 21.28 27.37
C TYR A 429 -9.39 20.02 27.40
N LEU A 430 -8.26 20.09 28.09
CA LEU A 430 -7.34 18.96 28.21
C LEU A 430 -7.66 18.14 29.48
N PRO A 431 -7.27 16.84 29.52
CA PRO A 431 -7.29 16.04 30.73
C PRO A 431 -6.55 16.71 31.89
N ASP A 432 -6.92 16.35 33.13
CA ASP A 432 -6.34 16.97 34.33
C ASP A 432 -4.82 16.80 34.42
N GLU A 433 -4.31 15.66 33.95
CA GLU A 433 -2.89 15.33 33.97
C GLU A 433 -2.03 16.27 33.09
N ILE A 434 -2.64 16.87 32.07
CA ILE A 434 -1.96 17.76 31.10
C ILE A 434 -2.70 19.07 30.90
N LYS A 435 -3.55 19.49 31.87
CA LYS A 435 -4.38 20.69 31.73
C LYS A 435 -3.60 21.95 31.36
N ASP A 436 -2.34 22.04 31.75
CA ASP A 436 -1.47 23.19 31.52
C ASP A 436 -0.55 23.01 30.28
N ALA A 437 -0.70 21.89 29.54
CA ALA A 437 0.12 21.62 28.36
C ALA A 437 -0.18 22.64 27.24
N VAL A 438 0.88 23.11 26.60
CA VAL A 438 0.79 24.03 25.46
C VAL A 438 1.55 23.41 24.30
N PHE A 439 0.82 22.82 23.37
CA PHE A 439 1.39 22.18 22.18
C PHE A 439 1.67 23.20 21.07
N TYR A 440 0.69 24.05 20.74
CA TYR A 440 0.82 25.06 19.70
C TYR A 440 1.25 26.42 20.27
N LYS A 441 2.40 26.89 19.78
CA LYS A 441 2.94 28.21 20.12
C LYS A 441 3.18 28.99 18.83
N PRO A 442 2.33 29.97 18.46
CA PRO A 442 2.51 30.74 17.24
C PRO A 442 3.83 31.54 17.26
N THR A 443 4.50 31.56 16.14
CA THR A 443 5.71 32.37 15.92
C THR A 443 5.37 33.82 15.64
N ASN A 444 6.39 34.64 15.32
CA ASN A 444 6.22 36.01 14.86
C ASN A 444 6.27 36.13 13.32
N HIS A 445 6.06 35.04 12.59
CA HIS A 445 6.18 35.06 11.16
C HIS A 445 4.80 35.01 10.49
N GLY A 446 4.62 35.83 9.47
CA GLY A 446 3.44 35.84 8.63
C GLY A 446 2.12 35.92 9.40
N PHE A 447 1.17 35.06 9.04
CA PHE A 447 -0.17 35.05 9.65
C PHE A 447 -0.17 34.62 11.12
N GLU A 448 0.87 33.94 11.60
CA GLU A 448 0.96 33.58 13.02
C GLU A 448 1.05 34.79 13.97
N GLN A 449 1.50 35.92 13.49
CA GLN A 449 1.41 37.17 14.26
C GLN A 449 -0.04 37.52 14.63
N VAL A 450 -0.95 37.36 13.67
CA VAL A 450 -2.39 37.60 13.88
C VAL A 450 -2.97 36.58 14.86
N ILE A 451 -2.57 35.30 14.75
CA ILE A 451 -2.99 34.27 15.68
C ILE A 451 -2.51 34.57 17.10
N ARG A 452 -1.25 34.99 17.25
CA ARG A 452 -0.64 35.37 18.53
C ARG A 452 -1.37 36.54 19.17
N GLN A 453 -1.69 37.55 18.38
CA GLN A 453 -2.47 38.71 18.86
C GLN A 453 -3.85 38.27 19.36
N ARG A 454 -4.58 37.46 18.60
CA ARG A 454 -5.88 36.90 19.01
C ARG A 454 -5.78 36.08 20.31
N GLN A 455 -4.70 35.28 20.48
CA GLN A 455 -4.49 34.52 21.72
C GLN A 455 -4.23 35.49 22.92
N ALA A 456 -3.47 36.57 22.75
CA ALA A 456 -3.23 37.55 23.78
C ALA A 456 -4.52 38.29 24.18
N GLU A 457 -5.35 38.67 23.21
CA GLU A 457 -6.66 39.31 23.45
C GLU A 457 -7.62 38.42 24.26
N ARG A 458 -7.62 37.10 23.97
CA ARG A 458 -8.40 36.14 24.74
C ARG A 458 -7.95 36.07 26.20
N LYS A 459 -6.64 36.00 26.45
CA LYS A 459 -6.10 36.01 27.81
C LYS A 459 -6.44 37.29 28.59
N HIS A 460 -6.39 38.45 27.93
CA HIS A 460 -6.79 39.71 28.55
C HIS A 460 -8.27 39.82 28.90
N LYS A 461 -9.16 39.19 28.10
CA LYS A 461 -10.59 39.09 28.44
C LYS A 461 -10.87 38.21 29.66
N SER A 462 -10.03 37.20 29.90
CA SER A 462 -10.10 36.30 31.06
C SER A 462 -9.74 37.04 32.37
N THR A 463 -8.73 37.92 32.33
CA THR A 463 -8.21 38.63 33.53
C THR A 463 -9.09 39.80 33.97
N LYS A 464 -10.08 40.26 33.16
CA LYS A 464 -10.97 41.37 33.45
C LYS A 464 -12.36 40.94 33.94
N LYS A 465 -12.61 39.66 34.13
CA LYS A 465 -13.78 39.10 34.80
C LYS A 465 -13.40 38.46 36.13
#